data_bc47b2e9145f19fb33c1704498492bed
#
_entry.id   bc47b2e9145f19fb33c1704498492bed
#
_cell.length_a   1.000
_cell.length_b   1.000
_cell.length_c   1.000
_cell.angle_alpha   90.00
_cell.angle_beta   90.00
_cell.angle_gamma   90.00
#
_symmetry.space_group_name_H-M   'P 1'
#
loop_
_entity.id
_entity.type
_entity.pdbx_description
1 polymer ?
#
loop_
_entity_poly.entity_id
_entity_poly.type
_entity_poly.pdbx_seq_one_letter_code
_entity_poly.pdbx_strand_id
1 'polypeptide(L)'
;MSRVGLLNPGAMGASIGAQLVAGDHDVLWWSQGRGQATSKRADQAGLRASTVRDDWQSADYIVSICPPDAAESVAQFVLDLEYRGTFVEANAISPMRCIELAHRLNAADIRCLDASVIGGPVWPGQGPSISTIACAGQGAEAFASLFESSGFDARVVSDQVGDASSLKMVFAALTKGSTALIAEILHVAEQLGVRSELETLWGEKVTATRHQQVITNAAKAWRFAGEMDEISETFAQVGAQSGFHQSAAHVFRRLQAHKDRTEAPDIAMLLKSLAGTKAKD
;
A
#
# COMPACT_ATOMS: atom_id res chain seq x y z
N MET A 1 -23.96 9.02 8.47
CA MET A 1 -23.77 7.54 8.46
C MET A 1 -23.78 7.08 7.03
N SER A 2 -22.72 6.41 6.56
CA SER A 2 -22.59 5.88 5.19
C SER A 2 -22.36 4.38 5.26
N ARG A 3 -22.72 3.66 4.18
CA ARG A 3 -22.38 2.25 4.02
C ARG A 3 -21.13 2.13 3.13
N VAL A 4 -20.09 1.48 3.64
CA VAL A 4 -18.81 1.30 2.95
C VAL A 4 -18.50 -0.17 2.80
N GLY A 5 -18.34 -0.63 1.55
CA GLY A 5 -17.86 -1.96 1.23
C GLY A 5 -16.33 -1.98 1.17
N LEU A 6 -15.67 -2.78 1.99
CA LEU A 6 -14.23 -2.95 2.00
C LEU A 6 -13.87 -4.34 1.47
N LEU A 7 -13.38 -4.42 0.24
CA LEU A 7 -13.16 -5.71 -0.44
C LEU A 7 -12.03 -6.55 0.17
N ASN A 8 -10.98 -5.90 0.68
CA ASN A 8 -9.78 -6.57 1.17
C ASN A 8 -9.32 -6.06 2.54
N PRO A 9 -9.83 -6.62 3.67
CA PRO A 9 -9.40 -6.24 5.02
C PRO A 9 -8.02 -6.86 5.36
N GLY A 10 -6.98 -6.46 4.59
CA GLY A 10 -5.58 -6.65 4.96
C GLY A 10 -5.22 -5.77 6.17
N ALA A 11 -3.95 -5.68 6.55
CA ALA A 11 -3.54 -4.87 7.70
C ALA A 11 -3.99 -3.40 7.58
N MET A 12 -3.80 -2.80 6.41
CA MET A 12 -4.22 -1.41 6.14
C MET A 12 -5.73 -1.30 5.99
N GLY A 13 -6.35 -2.17 5.17
CA GLY A 13 -7.79 -2.14 4.94
C GLY A 13 -8.58 -2.33 6.24
N ALA A 14 -8.18 -3.26 7.11
CA ALA A 14 -8.83 -3.46 8.40
C ALA A 14 -8.72 -2.22 9.31
N SER A 15 -7.58 -1.52 9.32
CA SER A 15 -7.44 -0.30 10.12
C SER A 15 -8.31 0.85 9.60
N ILE A 16 -8.43 0.99 8.27
CA ILE A 16 -9.37 1.94 7.66
C ILE A 16 -10.80 1.59 8.05
N GLY A 17 -11.19 0.33 7.90
CA GLY A 17 -12.52 -0.13 8.28
C GLY A 17 -12.82 0.09 9.75
N ALA A 18 -11.87 -0.17 10.65
CA ALA A 18 -12.04 0.08 12.10
C ALA A 18 -12.25 1.56 12.42
N GLN A 19 -11.57 2.47 11.74
CA GLN A 19 -11.79 3.92 11.91
C GLN A 19 -13.16 4.35 11.39
N LEU A 20 -13.61 3.80 10.26
CA LEU A 20 -14.95 4.08 9.73
C LEU A 20 -16.04 3.54 10.67
N VAL A 21 -15.88 2.33 11.23
CA VAL A 21 -16.81 1.77 12.24
C VAL A 21 -16.83 2.64 13.50
N ALA A 22 -15.68 3.11 13.96
CA ALA A 22 -15.60 4.04 15.10
C ALA A 22 -16.25 5.41 14.83
N GLY A 23 -16.36 5.80 13.55
CA GLY A 23 -17.10 6.98 13.08
C GLY A 23 -18.58 6.72 12.78
N ASP A 24 -19.17 5.64 13.30
CA ASP A 24 -20.58 5.26 13.13
C ASP A 24 -20.99 4.97 11.67
N HIS A 25 -20.08 4.44 10.85
CA HIS A 25 -20.39 3.96 9.50
C HIS A 25 -20.66 2.45 9.47
N ASP A 26 -21.56 1.99 8.58
CA ASP A 26 -21.79 0.56 8.30
C ASP A 26 -20.73 0.04 7.34
N VAL A 27 -19.77 -0.75 7.84
CA VAL A 27 -18.66 -1.23 7.02
C VAL A 27 -18.78 -2.72 6.75
N LEU A 28 -18.99 -3.04 5.46
CA LEU A 28 -19.07 -4.41 4.94
C LEU A 28 -17.70 -4.92 4.52
N TRP A 29 -17.51 -6.23 4.58
CA TRP A 29 -16.39 -6.85 3.91
C TRP A 29 -16.79 -8.15 3.20
N TRP A 30 -16.16 -8.42 2.04
CA TRP A 30 -16.42 -9.62 1.26
C TRP A 30 -15.69 -10.81 1.88
N SER A 31 -16.44 -11.73 2.52
CA SER A 31 -15.89 -12.81 3.31
C SER A 31 -15.62 -14.09 2.52
N GLN A 32 -16.25 -14.26 1.35
CA GLN A 32 -16.12 -15.49 0.56
C GLN A 32 -14.69 -15.67 0.03
N GLY A 33 -14.15 -16.87 0.20
CA GLY A 33 -12.82 -17.24 -0.29
C GLY A 33 -11.66 -16.63 0.51
N ARG A 34 -11.92 -16.06 1.70
CA ARG A 34 -10.89 -15.43 2.55
C ARG A 34 -10.36 -16.37 3.62
N GLY A 35 -9.08 -16.28 3.91
CA GLY A 35 -8.43 -17.07 4.94
C GLY A 35 -8.70 -16.58 6.36
N GLN A 36 -8.49 -17.46 7.34
CA GLN A 36 -8.75 -17.19 8.77
C GLN A 36 -8.06 -15.93 9.30
N ALA A 37 -6.83 -15.63 8.86
CA ALA A 37 -6.12 -14.42 9.28
C ALA A 37 -6.82 -13.13 8.83
N THR A 38 -7.48 -13.14 7.66
CA THR A 38 -8.26 -12.01 7.16
C THR A 38 -9.56 -11.87 7.93
N SER A 39 -10.28 -12.98 8.18
CA SER A 39 -11.50 -12.98 8.99
C SER A 39 -11.23 -12.42 10.39
N LYS A 40 -10.17 -12.90 11.05
CA LYS A 40 -9.79 -12.40 12.38
C LYS A 40 -9.52 -10.88 12.39
N ARG A 41 -8.86 -10.34 11.36
CA ARG A 41 -8.65 -8.88 11.26
C ARG A 41 -9.95 -8.12 11.03
N ALA A 42 -10.83 -8.65 10.19
CA ALA A 42 -12.14 -8.05 9.94
C ALA A 42 -12.99 -8.02 11.22
N ASP A 43 -13.02 -9.12 11.99
CA ASP A 43 -13.71 -9.21 13.27
C ASP A 43 -13.15 -8.19 14.28
N GLN A 44 -11.81 -8.09 14.39
CA GLN A 44 -11.14 -7.10 15.24
C GLN A 44 -11.46 -5.66 14.86
N ALA A 45 -11.70 -5.41 13.57
CA ALA A 45 -12.06 -4.10 13.04
C ALA A 45 -13.57 -3.81 13.14
N GLY A 46 -14.39 -4.75 13.62
CA GLY A 46 -15.85 -4.60 13.73
C GLY A 46 -16.56 -4.61 12.38
N LEU A 47 -15.99 -5.22 11.34
CA LEU A 47 -16.57 -5.25 10.00
C LEU A 47 -17.68 -6.29 9.90
N ARG A 48 -18.76 -5.95 9.23
CA ARG A 48 -19.87 -6.85 8.96
C ARG A 48 -19.58 -7.70 7.71
N ALA A 49 -19.49 -9.01 7.87
CA ALA A 49 -19.32 -9.92 6.73
C ALA A 49 -20.59 -9.97 5.87
N SER A 50 -20.46 -9.82 4.57
CA SER A 50 -21.56 -10.02 3.61
C SER A 50 -21.05 -10.55 2.27
N THR A 51 -21.80 -11.53 1.73
CA THR A 51 -21.68 -12.00 0.35
C THR A 51 -22.97 -11.78 -0.44
N VAL A 52 -23.92 -11.06 0.15
CA VAL A 52 -25.20 -10.73 -0.46
C VAL A 52 -25.01 -9.57 -1.43
N ARG A 53 -25.35 -9.79 -2.71
CA ARG A 53 -25.15 -8.80 -3.78
C ARG A 53 -25.80 -7.45 -3.47
N ASP A 54 -27.05 -7.47 -3.00
CA ASP A 54 -27.82 -6.25 -2.71
C ASP A 54 -27.18 -5.39 -1.63
N ASP A 55 -26.52 -6.00 -0.64
CA ASP A 55 -25.75 -5.27 0.37
C ASP A 55 -24.66 -4.41 -0.27
N TRP A 56 -23.96 -4.97 -1.26
CA TRP A 56 -22.88 -4.30 -1.96
C TRP A 56 -23.37 -3.27 -2.98
N GLN A 57 -24.47 -3.57 -3.68
CA GLN A 57 -25.10 -2.62 -4.60
C GLN A 57 -25.65 -1.39 -3.89
N SER A 58 -26.05 -1.52 -2.61
CA SER A 58 -26.55 -0.42 -1.77
C SER A 58 -25.46 0.34 -1.01
N ALA A 59 -24.18 -0.01 -1.19
CA ALA A 59 -23.07 0.72 -0.57
C ALA A 59 -22.90 2.11 -1.23
N ASP A 60 -22.63 3.13 -0.41
CA ASP A 60 -22.28 4.46 -0.92
C ASP A 60 -20.88 4.44 -1.57
N TYR A 61 -19.97 3.67 -0.96
CA TYR A 61 -18.59 3.50 -1.41
C TYR A 61 -18.20 2.03 -1.40
N ILE A 62 -17.45 1.59 -2.43
CA ILE A 62 -16.68 0.34 -2.40
C ILE A 62 -15.21 0.68 -2.48
N VAL A 63 -14.45 0.33 -1.44
CA VAL A 63 -13.02 0.63 -1.32
C VAL A 63 -12.20 -0.59 -1.68
N SER A 64 -11.31 -0.43 -2.67
CA SER A 64 -10.27 -1.39 -3.03
C SER A 64 -8.95 -1.00 -2.37
N ILE A 65 -8.40 -1.89 -1.55
CA ILE A 65 -7.08 -1.75 -0.96
C ILE A 65 -6.39 -3.11 -0.93
N CYS A 66 -5.70 -3.43 -2.01
CA CYS A 66 -5.06 -4.72 -2.27
C CYS A 66 -3.63 -4.51 -2.83
N PRO A 67 -2.84 -5.56 -3.03
CA PRO A 67 -1.58 -5.46 -3.78
C PRO A 67 -1.81 -4.97 -5.22
N PRO A 68 -0.83 -4.27 -5.83
CA PRO A 68 -0.96 -3.70 -7.17
C PRO A 68 -1.41 -4.67 -8.25
N ASP A 69 -0.96 -5.92 -8.18
CA ASP A 69 -1.28 -7.00 -9.13
C ASP A 69 -2.74 -7.48 -9.07
N ALA A 70 -3.47 -7.14 -8.01
CA ALA A 70 -4.87 -7.50 -7.86
C ALA A 70 -5.85 -6.37 -8.24
N ALA A 71 -5.38 -5.17 -8.54
CA ALA A 71 -6.23 -3.98 -8.74
C ALA A 71 -7.27 -4.18 -9.84
N GLU A 72 -6.86 -4.67 -11.02
CA GLU A 72 -7.75 -4.89 -12.16
C GLU A 72 -8.80 -5.97 -11.89
N SER A 73 -8.41 -7.06 -11.23
CA SER A 73 -9.35 -8.15 -10.89
C SER A 73 -10.39 -7.71 -9.87
N VAL A 74 -10.01 -6.83 -8.95
CA VAL A 74 -10.93 -6.24 -7.97
C VAL A 74 -11.89 -5.26 -8.63
N ALA A 75 -11.40 -4.41 -9.55
CA ALA A 75 -12.26 -3.53 -10.34
C ALA A 75 -13.23 -4.33 -11.22
N GLN A 76 -12.78 -5.42 -11.85
CA GLN A 76 -13.64 -6.31 -12.62
C GLN A 76 -14.74 -6.95 -11.75
N PHE A 77 -14.41 -7.38 -10.55
CA PHE A 77 -15.40 -7.90 -9.60
C PHE A 77 -16.51 -6.87 -9.29
N VAL A 78 -16.17 -5.58 -9.17
CA VAL A 78 -17.15 -4.51 -8.92
C VAL A 78 -18.03 -4.26 -10.16
N LEU A 79 -17.47 -4.35 -11.37
CA LEU A 79 -18.24 -4.33 -12.61
C LEU A 79 -19.25 -5.49 -12.68
N ASP A 80 -18.82 -6.70 -12.31
CA ASP A 80 -19.66 -7.90 -12.31
C ASP A 80 -20.77 -7.84 -11.24
N LEU A 81 -20.60 -7.04 -10.18
CA LEU A 81 -21.63 -6.73 -9.21
C LEU A 81 -22.74 -5.82 -9.76
N GLU A 82 -22.54 -5.18 -10.90
CA GLU A 82 -23.43 -4.13 -11.44
C GLU A 82 -23.65 -2.97 -10.44
N TYR A 83 -22.61 -2.66 -9.70
CA TYR A 83 -22.58 -1.55 -8.74
C TYR A 83 -22.80 -0.20 -9.45
N ARG A 84 -23.41 0.78 -8.76
CA ARG A 84 -23.73 2.12 -9.33
C ARG A 84 -23.30 3.28 -8.42
N GLY A 85 -22.61 2.99 -7.33
CA GLY A 85 -22.12 4.01 -6.41
C GLY A 85 -20.73 4.53 -6.76
N THR A 86 -19.93 4.78 -5.74
CA THR A 86 -18.56 5.29 -5.89
C THR A 86 -17.55 4.20 -5.53
N PHE A 87 -16.74 3.81 -6.51
CA PHE A 87 -15.56 2.97 -6.29
C PHE A 87 -14.38 3.84 -5.87
N VAL A 88 -13.70 3.46 -4.82
CA VAL A 88 -12.51 4.14 -4.32
C VAL A 88 -11.29 3.25 -4.57
N GLU A 89 -10.48 3.63 -5.55
CA GLU A 89 -9.20 2.99 -5.83
C GLU A 89 -8.18 3.45 -4.79
N ALA A 90 -7.78 2.58 -3.87
CA ALA A 90 -6.85 2.91 -2.79
C ALA A 90 -5.59 2.01 -2.80
N ASN A 91 -5.29 1.41 -3.95
CA ASN A 91 -4.12 0.56 -4.13
C ASN A 91 -2.85 1.41 -4.35
N ALA A 92 -1.69 0.77 -4.32
CA ALA A 92 -0.43 1.44 -4.63
C ALA A 92 -0.07 1.21 -6.10
N ILE A 93 -0.90 1.70 -7.02
CA ILE A 93 -0.71 1.61 -8.48
C ILE A 93 -0.26 2.95 -9.06
N SER A 94 0.29 2.92 -10.27
CA SER A 94 0.70 4.12 -11.00
C SER A 94 -0.51 5.01 -11.34
N PRO A 95 -0.31 6.34 -11.46
CA PRO A 95 -1.39 7.26 -11.82
C PRO A 95 -2.11 6.86 -13.12
N MET A 96 -1.38 6.41 -14.12
CA MET A 96 -1.97 5.97 -15.39
C MET A 96 -2.89 4.78 -15.22
N ARG A 97 -2.47 3.75 -14.48
CA ARG A 97 -3.33 2.60 -14.18
C ARG A 97 -4.58 3.01 -13.42
N CYS A 98 -4.47 3.94 -12.47
CA CYS A 98 -5.63 4.48 -11.74
C CYS A 98 -6.60 5.19 -12.71
N ILE A 99 -6.08 6.04 -13.62
CA ILE A 99 -6.87 6.73 -14.65
C ILE A 99 -7.55 5.74 -15.60
N GLU A 100 -6.84 4.70 -16.06
CA GLU A 100 -7.39 3.67 -16.94
C GLU A 100 -8.52 2.88 -16.26
N LEU A 101 -8.33 2.50 -14.97
CA LEU A 101 -9.39 1.86 -14.19
C LEU A 101 -10.60 2.79 -14.04
N ALA A 102 -10.38 4.07 -13.75
CA ALA A 102 -11.45 5.05 -13.64
C ALA A 102 -12.23 5.21 -14.94
N HIS A 103 -11.56 5.24 -16.09
CA HIS A 103 -12.23 5.28 -17.40
C HIS A 103 -13.13 4.06 -17.64
N ARG A 104 -12.65 2.85 -17.29
CA ARG A 104 -13.43 1.61 -17.42
C ARG A 104 -14.65 1.59 -16.50
N LEU A 105 -14.49 2.04 -15.25
CA LEU A 105 -15.58 2.09 -14.27
C LEU A 105 -16.62 3.14 -14.65
N ASN A 106 -16.17 4.34 -15.03
CA ASN A 106 -17.06 5.42 -15.47
C ASN A 106 -17.87 5.06 -16.73
N ALA A 107 -17.30 4.28 -17.65
CA ALA A 107 -18.03 3.75 -18.82
C ALA A 107 -19.18 2.78 -18.43
N ALA A 108 -19.17 2.27 -17.20
CA ALA A 108 -20.21 1.44 -16.61
C ALA A 108 -21.06 2.19 -15.57
N ASP A 109 -21.05 3.53 -15.59
CA ASP A 109 -21.76 4.40 -14.66
C ASP A 109 -21.33 4.24 -13.17
N ILE A 110 -20.10 3.78 -12.93
CA ILE A 110 -19.51 3.69 -11.60
C ILE A 110 -18.52 4.84 -11.45
N ARG A 111 -18.81 5.79 -10.54
CA ARG A 111 -17.86 6.87 -10.24
C ARG A 111 -16.59 6.28 -9.63
N CYS A 112 -15.43 6.76 -10.07
CA CYS A 112 -14.15 6.36 -9.47
C CYS A 112 -13.49 7.53 -8.75
N LEU A 113 -13.08 7.31 -7.49
CA LEU A 113 -12.18 8.17 -6.74
C LEU A 113 -10.81 7.52 -6.65
N ASP A 114 -9.77 8.34 -6.70
CA ASP A 114 -8.40 7.96 -6.39
C ASP A 114 -8.11 8.29 -4.92
N ALA A 115 -7.73 7.29 -4.14
CA ALA A 115 -7.31 7.48 -2.77
C ALA A 115 -5.97 6.81 -2.52
N SER A 116 -5.15 7.41 -1.68
CA SER A 116 -3.84 6.87 -1.38
C SER A 116 -3.53 6.96 0.10
N VAL A 117 -3.19 5.83 0.72
CA VAL A 117 -2.78 5.80 2.12
C VAL A 117 -1.27 5.94 2.21
N ILE A 118 -0.81 7.01 2.85
CA ILE A 118 0.60 7.34 3.09
C ILE A 118 0.87 7.19 4.57
N GLY A 119 1.66 6.20 4.95
CA GLY A 119 1.94 5.85 6.35
C GLY A 119 1.62 4.41 6.69
N GLY A 120 1.37 4.12 7.97
CA GLY A 120 1.04 2.80 8.50
C GLY A 120 -0.44 2.64 8.86
N PRO A 121 -0.86 1.41 9.27
CA PRO A 121 -2.18 1.19 9.83
C PRO A 121 -2.40 2.05 11.10
N VAL A 122 -3.61 2.58 11.25
CA VAL A 122 -4.03 3.41 12.40
C VAL A 122 -5.29 2.80 13.01
N TRP A 123 -5.19 2.34 14.24
CA TRP A 123 -6.33 1.74 14.93
C TRP A 123 -7.01 2.75 15.87
N PRO A 124 -8.33 2.66 16.07
CA PRO A 124 -9.04 3.49 17.05
C PRO A 124 -8.38 3.40 18.45
N GLY A 125 -8.29 4.55 19.14
CA GLY A 125 -7.67 4.62 20.46
C GLY A 125 -6.13 4.62 20.47
N GLN A 126 -5.47 4.43 19.34
CA GLN A 126 -4.05 4.73 19.20
C GLN A 126 -3.89 6.25 19.07
N GLY A 127 -2.88 6.81 19.72
CA GLY A 127 -2.62 8.26 19.70
C GLY A 127 -2.46 8.81 18.27
N PRO A 128 -2.25 10.13 18.10
CA PRO A 128 -2.20 10.77 16.80
C PRO A 128 -1.20 10.08 15.87
N SER A 129 -1.66 9.72 14.69
CA SER A 129 -0.87 9.09 13.65
C SER A 129 -0.47 10.14 12.61
N ILE A 130 0.70 9.91 11.99
CA ILE A 130 1.16 10.68 10.82
C ILE A 130 0.66 10.06 9.50
N SER A 131 -0.29 9.12 9.56
CA SER A 131 -0.82 8.48 8.36
C SER A 131 -1.88 9.34 7.70
N THR A 132 -1.73 9.56 6.41
CA THR A 132 -2.60 10.41 5.59
C THR A 132 -3.40 9.55 4.63
N ILE A 133 -4.68 9.89 4.44
CA ILE A 133 -5.48 9.44 3.30
C ILE A 133 -5.59 10.62 2.34
N ALA A 134 -4.82 10.58 1.26
CA ALA A 134 -4.92 11.53 0.16
C ALA A 134 -6.05 11.11 -0.77
N CYS A 135 -6.96 12.02 -1.12
CA CYS A 135 -8.12 11.76 -1.96
C CYS A 135 -8.09 12.70 -3.17
N ALA A 136 -8.47 12.19 -4.35
CA ALA A 136 -8.59 12.97 -5.57
C ALA A 136 -9.76 12.47 -6.42
N GLY A 137 -10.30 13.35 -7.26
CA GLY A 137 -11.46 13.09 -8.11
C GLY A 137 -12.74 13.75 -7.60
N GLN A 138 -13.77 13.72 -8.45
CA GLN A 138 -15.07 14.33 -8.12
C GLN A 138 -15.75 13.63 -6.94
N GLY A 139 -15.99 14.35 -5.85
CA GLY A 139 -16.57 13.83 -4.61
C GLY A 139 -15.53 13.42 -3.57
N ALA A 140 -14.26 13.75 -3.78
CA ALA A 140 -13.17 13.45 -2.84
C ALA A 140 -13.40 14.08 -1.45
N GLU A 141 -13.99 15.29 -1.38
CA GLU A 141 -14.35 15.96 -0.12
C GLU A 141 -15.34 15.13 0.70
N ALA A 142 -16.38 14.60 0.05
CA ALA A 142 -17.40 13.78 0.72
C ALA A 142 -16.81 12.46 1.25
N PHE A 143 -15.88 11.84 0.50
CA PHE A 143 -15.19 10.65 0.98
C PHE A 143 -14.20 10.98 2.11
N ALA A 144 -13.42 12.05 1.99
CA ALA A 144 -12.46 12.49 3.01
C ALA A 144 -13.17 12.82 4.34
N SER A 145 -14.38 13.40 4.29
CA SER A 145 -15.16 13.75 5.49
C SER A 145 -15.55 12.53 6.35
N LEU A 146 -15.57 11.31 5.79
CA LEU A 146 -15.80 10.08 6.57
C LEU A 146 -14.72 9.85 7.63
N PHE A 147 -13.56 10.52 7.50
CA PHE A 147 -12.40 10.36 8.37
C PHE A 147 -12.17 11.55 9.32
N GLU A 148 -13.07 12.54 9.40
CA GLU A 148 -12.86 13.75 10.21
C GLU A 148 -12.62 13.45 11.70
N SER A 149 -13.25 12.40 12.23
CA SER A 149 -13.07 11.97 13.64
C SER A 149 -12.11 10.77 13.78
N SER A 150 -11.42 10.42 12.72
CA SER A 150 -10.51 9.27 12.70
C SER A 150 -9.09 9.62 13.10
N GLY A 151 -8.25 8.60 13.31
CA GLY A 151 -6.81 8.78 13.50
C GLY A 151 -6.03 9.08 12.21
N PHE A 152 -6.70 9.10 11.03
CA PHE A 152 -6.09 9.48 9.77
C PHE A 152 -6.22 10.99 9.51
N ASP A 153 -5.19 11.56 8.88
CA ASP A 153 -5.25 12.91 8.30
C ASP A 153 -5.76 12.79 6.86
N ALA A 154 -7.07 12.99 6.66
CA ALA A 154 -7.68 12.93 5.34
C ALA A 154 -7.54 14.26 4.60
N ARG A 155 -7.00 14.23 3.37
CA ARG A 155 -6.71 15.41 2.56
C ARG A 155 -7.22 15.25 1.13
N VAL A 156 -7.88 16.28 0.62
CA VAL A 156 -8.21 16.38 -0.80
C VAL A 156 -7.00 16.99 -1.53
N VAL A 157 -6.50 16.29 -2.53
CA VAL A 157 -5.36 16.73 -3.35
C VAL A 157 -5.84 17.56 -4.53
N SER A 158 -6.86 17.06 -5.23
CA SER A 158 -7.44 17.71 -6.41
C SER A 158 -8.79 17.08 -6.79
N ASP A 159 -9.40 17.59 -7.86
CA ASP A 159 -10.57 16.98 -8.50
C ASP A 159 -10.20 16.01 -9.65
N GLN A 160 -8.92 15.70 -9.84
CA GLN A 160 -8.41 14.84 -10.91
C GLN A 160 -7.99 13.47 -10.37
N VAL A 161 -8.59 12.41 -10.90
CA VAL A 161 -8.15 11.03 -10.65
C VAL A 161 -6.70 10.84 -11.14
N GLY A 162 -5.87 10.20 -10.34
CA GLY A 162 -4.45 10.00 -10.57
C GLY A 162 -3.55 10.89 -9.70
N ASP A 163 -4.05 11.98 -9.14
CA ASP A 163 -3.23 12.91 -8.37
C ASP A 163 -2.91 12.38 -6.97
N ALA A 164 -3.81 11.67 -6.30
CA ALA A 164 -3.52 11.03 -5.02
C ALA A 164 -2.51 9.87 -5.21
N SER A 165 -2.66 9.08 -6.26
CA SER A 165 -1.69 8.06 -6.68
C SER A 165 -0.34 8.68 -7.02
N SER A 166 -0.29 9.81 -7.75
CA SER A 166 0.93 10.56 -8.04
C SER A 166 1.67 10.97 -6.78
N LEU A 167 0.94 11.57 -5.82
CA LEU A 167 1.51 11.96 -4.53
C LEU A 167 2.12 10.75 -3.79
N LYS A 168 1.41 9.62 -3.77
CA LYS A 168 1.91 8.40 -3.14
C LYS A 168 3.16 7.86 -3.84
N MET A 169 3.19 7.83 -5.17
CA MET A 169 4.33 7.30 -5.91
C MET A 169 5.59 8.11 -5.64
N VAL A 170 5.54 9.44 -5.68
CA VAL A 170 6.73 10.27 -5.39
C VAL A 170 7.15 10.19 -3.93
N PHE A 171 6.21 10.13 -2.99
CA PHE A 171 6.53 9.91 -1.56
C PHE A 171 7.19 8.55 -1.33
N ALA A 172 6.63 7.50 -1.92
CA ALA A 172 7.13 6.14 -1.77
C ALA A 172 8.49 5.92 -2.47
N ALA A 173 8.76 6.66 -3.56
CA ALA A 173 10.05 6.64 -4.24
C ALA A 173 11.21 6.95 -3.28
N LEU A 174 11.05 7.97 -2.41
CA LEU A 174 12.07 8.28 -1.41
C LEU A 174 12.14 7.20 -0.32
N THR A 175 11.02 6.87 0.31
CA THR A 175 11.03 6.01 1.51
C THR A 175 11.44 4.57 1.20
N LYS A 176 10.98 4.00 0.09
CA LYS A 176 11.32 2.64 -0.34
C LYS A 176 12.61 2.59 -1.14
N GLY A 177 12.80 3.56 -2.05
CA GLY A 177 14.03 3.66 -2.84
C GLY A 177 15.26 3.82 -1.95
N SER A 178 15.21 4.69 -0.92
CA SER A 178 16.33 4.83 0.03
C SER A 178 16.58 3.54 0.84
N THR A 179 15.52 2.80 1.19
CA THR A 179 15.68 1.52 1.88
C THR A 179 16.42 0.49 1.00
N ALA A 180 16.01 0.36 -0.27
CA ALA A 180 16.67 -0.53 -1.21
C ALA A 180 18.13 -0.12 -1.46
N LEU A 181 18.38 1.18 -1.61
CA LEU A 181 19.74 1.71 -1.80
C LEU A 181 20.64 1.41 -0.59
N ILE A 182 20.16 1.62 0.64
CA ILE A 182 20.90 1.31 1.86
C ILE A 182 21.19 -0.19 1.94
N ALA A 183 20.22 -1.04 1.65
CA ALA A 183 20.39 -2.49 1.67
C ALA A 183 21.47 -2.94 0.67
N GLU A 184 21.45 -2.39 -0.55
CA GLU A 184 22.45 -2.72 -1.58
C GLU A 184 23.83 -2.17 -1.23
N ILE A 185 23.95 -0.95 -0.69
CA ILE A 185 25.22 -0.40 -0.21
C ILE A 185 25.85 -1.30 0.87
N LEU A 186 25.05 -1.70 1.88
CA LEU A 186 25.54 -2.59 2.93
C LEU A 186 25.96 -3.96 2.37
N HIS A 187 25.18 -4.49 1.40
CA HIS A 187 25.50 -5.73 0.72
C HIS A 187 26.84 -5.65 -0.01
N VAL A 188 27.04 -4.62 -0.83
CA VAL A 188 28.28 -4.41 -1.59
C VAL A 188 29.47 -4.20 -0.65
N ALA A 189 29.29 -3.40 0.41
CA ALA A 189 30.36 -3.18 1.41
C ALA A 189 30.76 -4.48 2.12
N GLU A 190 29.79 -5.36 2.41
CA GLU A 190 30.05 -6.71 2.96
C GLU A 190 30.86 -7.56 1.98
N GLN A 191 30.47 -7.61 0.70
CA GLN A 191 31.18 -8.38 -0.33
C GLN A 191 32.61 -7.89 -0.58
N LEU A 192 32.83 -6.58 -0.43
CA LEU A 192 34.16 -5.97 -0.56
C LEU A 192 34.99 -6.00 0.72
N GLY A 193 34.42 -6.48 1.84
CA GLY A 193 35.12 -6.56 3.13
C GLY A 193 35.34 -5.21 3.81
N VAL A 194 34.59 -4.15 3.44
CA VAL A 194 34.75 -2.78 3.96
C VAL A 194 33.56 -2.28 4.78
N ARG A 195 32.63 -3.18 5.14
CA ARG A 195 31.42 -2.79 5.87
C ARG A 195 31.73 -2.15 7.23
N SER A 196 32.67 -2.70 8.00
CA SER A 196 33.05 -2.18 9.31
C SER A 196 33.53 -0.73 9.24
N GLU A 197 34.38 -0.43 8.26
CA GLU A 197 34.90 0.91 8.04
C GLU A 197 33.81 1.88 7.58
N LEU A 198 32.91 1.44 6.69
CA LEU A 198 31.76 2.22 6.27
C LEU A 198 30.85 2.57 7.45
N GLU A 199 30.55 1.60 8.31
CA GLU A 199 29.72 1.79 9.50
C GLU A 199 30.39 2.71 10.53
N THR A 200 31.72 2.63 10.65
CA THR A 200 32.53 3.56 11.47
C THR A 200 32.44 4.99 10.94
N LEU A 201 32.54 5.20 9.64
CA LEU A 201 32.39 6.52 9.01
C LEU A 201 30.98 7.10 9.16
N TRP A 202 29.95 6.26 9.18
CA TRP A 202 28.57 6.71 9.44
C TRP A 202 28.35 7.07 10.91
N GLY A 203 29.07 6.46 11.82
CA GLY A 203 28.88 6.53 13.25
C GLY A 203 27.72 5.66 13.75
N GLU A 204 27.74 5.32 15.01
CA GLU A 204 26.84 4.34 15.63
C GLU A 204 25.34 4.65 15.42
N LYS A 205 24.92 5.89 15.68
CA LYS A 205 23.50 6.30 15.56
C LYS A 205 22.96 6.17 14.15
N VAL A 206 23.73 6.60 13.15
CA VAL A 206 23.30 6.54 11.73
C VAL A 206 23.28 5.09 11.25
N THR A 207 24.29 4.30 11.62
CA THR A 207 24.34 2.86 11.33
C THR A 207 23.13 2.12 11.89
N ALA A 208 22.82 2.30 13.18
CA ALA A 208 21.66 1.69 13.81
C ALA A 208 20.35 2.07 13.11
N THR A 209 20.18 3.34 12.75
CA THR A 209 18.99 3.82 12.01
C THR A 209 18.86 3.14 10.65
N ARG A 210 19.94 3.03 9.89
CA ARG A 210 19.97 2.39 8.56
C ARG A 210 19.70 0.89 8.64
N HIS A 211 20.32 0.20 9.58
CA HIS A 211 20.03 -1.21 9.84
C HIS A 211 18.56 -1.42 10.18
N GLN A 212 18.02 -0.64 11.11
CA GLN A 212 16.62 -0.73 11.53
C GLN A 212 15.68 -0.47 10.34
N GLN A 213 16.00 0.48 9.47
CA GLN A 213 15.21 0.77 8.27
C GLN A 213 15.13 -0.47 7.36
N VAL A 214 16.25 -1.14 7.08
CA VAL A 214 16.28 -2.35 6.24
C VAL A 214 15.54 -3.50 6.92
N ILE A 215 15.82 -3.76 8.20
CA ILE A 215 15.22 -4.83 9.00
C ILE A 215 13.69 -4.69 9.05
N THR A 216 13.18 -3.52 9.41
CA THR A 216 11.74 -3.26 9.53
C THR A 216 10.99 -3.45 8.20
N ASN A 217 11.66 -3.16 7.09
CA ASN A 217 11.03 -3.24 5.77
C ASN A 217 11.18 -4.61 5.10
N ALA A 218 12.09 -5.47 5.57
CA ALA A 218 12.33 -6.80 4.99
C ALA A 218 11.08 -7.69 4.98
N ALA A 219 10.30 -7.70 6.06
CA ALA A 219 9.05 -8.47 6.15
C ALA A 219 7.98 -8.02 5.13
N LYS A 220 8.10 -6.79 4.60
CA LYS A 220 7.19 -6.18 3.62
C LYS A 220 7.77 -6.19 2.19
N ALA A 221 8.98 -6.69 2.01
CA ALA A 221 9.72 -6.63 0.75
C ALA A 221 8.94 -7.25 -0.42
N TRP A 222 8.18 -8.33 -0.17
CA TRP A 222 7.37 -9.03 -1.17
C TRP A 222 6.35 -8.12 -1.87
N ARG A 223 5.77 -7.15 -1.17
CA ARG A 223 4.84 -6.19 -1.77
C ARG A 223 5.55 -4.94 -2.28
N PHE A 224 6.67 -4.54 -1.65
CA PHE A 224 7.43 -3.36 -2.07
C PHE A 224 8.07 -3.54 -3.45
N ALA A 225 8.36 -4.78 -3.86
CA ALA A 225 8.83 -5.05 -5.21
C ALA A 225 7.83 -4.55 -6.27
N GLY A 226 6.55 -4.94 -6.17
CA GLY A 226 5.51 -4.46 -7.07
C GLY A 226 5.26 -2.95 -6.97
N GLU A 227 5.29 -2.40 -5.74
CA GLU A 227 5.14 -0.95 -5.56
C GLU A 227 6.32 -0.16 -6.20
N MET A 228 7.55 -0.72 -6.23
CA MET A 228 8.69 -0.08 -6.93
C MET A 228 8.57 -0.18 -8.45
N ASP A 229 7.94 -1.24 -8.98
CA ASP A 229 7.62 -1.31 -10.41
C ASP A 229 6.63 -0.19 -10.80
N GLU A 230 5.57 0.02 -10.01
CA GLU A 230 4.61 1.12 -10.22
C GLU A 230 5.26 2.52 -10.15
N ILE A 231 6.20 2.70 -9.21
CA ILE A 231 6.99 3.93 -9.11
C ILE A 231 7.87 4.11 -10.36
N SER A 232 8.52 3.04 -10.80
CA SER A 232 9.35 3.08 -12.03
C SER A 232 8.53 3.51 -13.24
N GLU A 233 7.34 2.96 -13.41
CA GLU A 233 6.43 3.33 -14.48
C GLU A 233 5.98 4.79 -14.37
N THR A 234 5.63 5.25 -13.16
CA THR A 234 5.26 6.64 -12.90
C THR A 234 6.37 7.61 -13.32
N PHE A 235 7.63 7.30 -13.01
CA PHE A 235 8.77 8.13 -13.42
C PHE A 235 8.99 8.10 -14.94
N ALA A 236 8.84 6.93 -15.57
CA ALA A 236 8.96 6.80 -17.02
C ALA A 236 7.90 7.64 -17.76
N GLN A 237 6.67 7.69 -17.26
CA GLN A 237 5.55 8.44 -17.87
C GLN A 237 5.82 9.95 -17.97
N VAL A 238 6.59 10.51 -17.06
CA VAL A 238 6.99 11.94 -17.09
C VAL A 238 8.37 12.14 -17.71
N GLY A 239 8.96 11.12 -18.35
CA GLY A 239 10.28 11.19 -18.98
C GLY A 239 11.47 11.22 -18.01
N ALA A 240 11.25 10.91 -16.73
CA ALA A 240 12.30 10.82 -15.72
C ALA A 240 13.00 9.45 -15.74
N GLN A 241 14.18 9.36 -15.09
CA GLN A 241 14.96 8.13 -15.03
C GLN A 241 14.26 7.08 -14.15
N SER A 242 13.75 6.01 -14.76
CA SER A 242 13.01 4.94 -14.08
C SER A 242 13.91 3.79 -13.59
N GLY A 243 15.10 3.61 -14.17
CA GLY A 243 15.98 2.47 -13.91
C GLY A 243 16.40 2.30 -12.45
N PHE A 244 16.54 3.40 -11.69
CA PHE A 244 16.81 3.33 -10.26
C PHE A 244 15.70 2.54 -9.50
N HIS A 245 14.46 2.81 -9.83
CA HIS A 245 13.31 2.18 -9.17
C HIS A 245 13.12 0.72 -9.60
N GLN A 246 13.45 0.38 -10.85
CA GLN A 246 13.51 -1.02 -11.32
C GLN A 246 14.58 -1.80 -10.55
N SER A 247 15.77 -1.23 -10.36
CA SER A 247 16.83 -1.84 -9.56
C SER A 247 16.42 -2.03 -8.11
N ALA A 248 15.73 -1.05 -7.52
CA ALA A 248 15.17 -1.16 -6.17
C ALA A 248 14.12 -2.28 -6.05
N ALA A 249 13.28 -2.48 -7.08
CA ALA A 249 12.35 -3.62 -7.14
C ALA A 249 13.09 -4.96 -7.09
N HIS A 250 14.21 -5.08 -7.79
CA HIS A 250 15.06 -6.29 -7.75
C HIS A 250 15.64 -6.55 -6.36
N VAL A 251 16.08 -5.51 -5.65
CA VAL A 251 16.56 -5.63 -4.25
C VAL A 251 15.45 -6.20 -3.37
N PHE A 252 14.23 -5.66 -3.45
CA PHE A 252 13.11 -6.17 -2.66
C PHE A 252 12.68 -7.59 -3.05
N ARG A 253 12.75 -7.98 -4.32
CA ARG A 253 12.49 -9.38 -4.74
C ARG A 253 13.46 -10.35 -4.08
N ARG A 254 14.72 -9.99 -3.91
CA ARG A 254 15.73 -10.83 -3.20
C ARG A 254 15.45 -10.94 -1.71
N LEU A 255 14.78 -9.97 -1.10
CA LEU A 255 14.39 -9.96 0.31
C LEU A 255 13.01 -10.60 0.58
N GLN A 256 12.24 -10.99 -0.45
CA GLN A 256 10.87 -11.50 -0.28
C GLN A 256 10.75 -12.78 0.55
N ALA A 257 11.81 -13.57 0.67
CA ALA A 257 11.85 -14.78 1.51
C ALA A 257 11.67 -14.49 3.01
N HIS A 258 11.74 -13.21 3.42
CA HIS A 258 11.51 -12.78 4.80
C HIS A 258 10.06 -12.44 5.12
N LYS A 259 9.13 -12.68 4.17
CA LYS A 259 7.69 -12.54 4.40
C LYS A 259 7.24 -13.44 5.56
N ASP A 260 6.37 -12.87 6.41
CA ASP A 260 5.67 -13.57 7.51
C ASP A 260 6.60 -14.29 8.52
N ARG A 261 7.87 -13.91 8.62
CA ARG A 261 8.74 -14.42 9.68
C ARG A 261 8.27 -13.92 11.04
N THR A 262 8.26 -14.82 12.01
CA THR A 262 7.89 -14.53 13.41
C THR A 262 8.99 -13.76 14.14
N GLU A 263 10.25 -13.98 13.76
CA GLU A 263 11.41 -13.27 14.32
C GLU A 263 11.96 -12.28 13.29
N ALA A 264 12.26 -11.07 13.73
CA ALA A 264 12.92 -10.08 12.91
C ALA A 264 14.31 -10.61 12.50
N PRO A 265 14.65 -10.61 11.19
CA PRO A 265 15.97 -11.01 10.75
C PRO A 265 17.01 -10.01 11.24
N ASP A 266 18.22 -10.48 11.51
CA ASP A 266 19.35 -9.56 11.67
C ASP A 266 19.87 -9.04 10.32
N ILE A 267 20.70 -8.00 10.34
CA ILE A 267 21.21 -7.39 9.12
C ILE A 267 22.10 -8.37 8.33
N ALA A 268 22.88 -9.22 8.99
CA ALA A 268 23.77 -10.17 8.32
C ALA A 268 22.96 -11.23 7.53
N MET A 269 21.82 -11.68 8.09
CA MET A 269 20.91 -12.59 7.39
C MET A 269 20.31 -11.95 6.13
N LEU A 270 19.92 -10.67 6.21
CA LEU A 270 19.38 -9.93 5.08
C LEU A 270 20.43 -9.75 3.97
N LEU A 271 21.67 -9.40 4.34
CA LEU A 271 22.77 -9.24 3.37
C LEU A 271 23.13 -10.56 2.67
N LYS A 272 23.03 -11.70 3.37
CA LYS A 272 23.17 -13.02 2.74
C LYS A 272 22.07 -13.30 1.71
N SER A 273 20.83 -12.89 1.99
CA SER A 273 19.72 -13.03 1.02
C SER A 273 19.96 -12.18 -0.24
N LEU A 274 20.61 -11.03 -0.11
CA LEU A 274 20.99 -10.18 -1.24
C LEU A 274 22.14 -10.76 -2.07
N ALA A 275 22.99 -11.63 -1.52
CA ALA A 275 24.10 -12.24 -2.25
C ALA A 275 23.67 -13.10 -3.44
N GLY A 276 22.39 -13.56 -3.48
CA GLY A 276 21.89 -14.45 -4.52
C GLY A 276 22.61 -15.80 -4.55
N THR A 277 21.99 -16.85 -5.01
CA THR A 277 22.72 -18.00 -5.56
C THR A 277 23.45 -17.49 -6.79
N LYS A 278 24.80 -17.53 -6.79
CA LYS A 278 25.60 -17.34 -8.03
C LYS A 278 24.90 -18.19 -9.09
N ALA A 279 24.47 -17.56 -10.19
CA ALA A 279 24.10 -18.32 -11.37
C ALA A 279 25.26 -19.30 -11.61
N LYS A 280 24.95 -20.58 -11.60
CA LYS A 280 25.92 -21.56 -12.08
C LYS A 280 26.04 -21.27 -13.57
N ASP A 281 27.21 -20.72 -13.95
CA ASP A 281 27.65 -20.65 -15.33
C ASP A 281 27.60 -22.03 -15.99
#